data_66c29ba3dd1fb6afcd1701abcba4c0b4
#
_entry.id   66c29ba3dd1fb6afcd1701abcba4c0b4
#
_cell.length_a   1.000
_cell.length_b   1.000
_cell.length_c   1.000
_cell.angle_alpha   90.00
_cell.angle_beta   90.00
_cell.angle_gamma   90.00
#
_symmetry.space_group_name_H-M   'P 1'
#
loop_
_entity.id
_entity.type
_entity.pdbx_description
1 polymer ?
#
loop_
_entity_poly.entity_id
_entity_poly.type
_entity_poly.pdbx_seq_one_letter_code
_entity_poly.pdbx_strand_id
1 'polypeptide(L)'
;MHVGYIIAACAVVGLLAETQADARDIRLARDGKSEYTIVLSKDASPSEKHAARELQKFLLEISGAELPIATEGDKLPKRMIVLGDGKALRSLKVCIDFRDLGDEGFAIKSAWPHLVIAGGRLRGTMYGVYAFLEEVLGCRWYSSRVSRIPKKRAITLKPLDIVRKPDFEYREPGYTDAFDADWAARNRANSSYARLDEARGGKIGYFPFVHTFNGLVPPWKYAKDHPEYYSFINGKRKTEGTQLCMTNPEVVRIAMETVLRWIKERPDAKIYSVSHNDWYENCQCEKCKAVDEEEGSPCGLLLRFVNAIAAEVEKKHPDKLVDTLAYQWTEKPPRITKPRANVRVRLCAIFQCQYHPYEQCEKNKAFVERLREWSGITDNLYVWHYNTNFPNYLFPMPDLDELAADIPMYKRFAVKGIYAEGNYSSTGGFMDELKAYAIAKLLWNTKADAGAIRDDFLNGYFGKAGKPIGRFLDLLHGKVRAENIHGDIWDTVDAQFLSPEVMAESERLFDEAEKLADDPDVLERVKHTRLSLEYVKIIREVNKVGASGTPEEKAATLNRLEAFVRECEADGMMQLKEGCSIRARFEEFAQPLRK
;
A
#
# COMPACT_ATOMS: atom_id res chain seq x y z
N MET A 1 60.57 42.63 -1.33
CA MET A 1 60.81 41.18 -1.36
C MET A 1 59.44 40.50 -1.40
N HIS A 2 59.00 40.13 -2.62
CA HIS A 2 57.76 39.42 -2.81
C HIS A 2 58.08 37.94 -3.08
N VAL A 3 57.61 37.08 -2.22
CA VAL A 3 57.69 35.60 -2.41
C VAL A 3 56.38 35.15 -2.96
N GLY A 4 56.39 34.77 -4.25
CA GLY A 4 55.23 34.17 -4.93
C GLY A 4 55.19 32.65 -4.67
N TYR A 5 54.04 32.17 -4.18
CA TYR A 5 53.74 30.73 -4.12
C TYR A 5 53.09 30.27 -5.42
N ILE A 6 53.79 29.38 -6.09
CA ILE A 6 53.29 28.65 -7.26
C ILE A 6 52.50 27.44 -6.71
N ILE A 7 51.19 27.43 -6.91
CA ILE A 7 50.37 26.26 -6.65
C ILE A 7 50.32 25.43 -7.95
N ALA A 8 50.95 24.26 -7.92
CA ALA A 8 50.87 23.28 -8.97
C ALA A 8 49.56 22.52 -8.86
N ALA A 9 48.61 22.75 -9.76
CA ALA A 9 47.39 21.96 -9.90
C ALA A 9 47.73 20.64 -10.62
N CYS A 10 47.74 19.52 -9.87
CA CYS A 10 47.73 18.19 -10.45
C CYS A 10 46.33 17.87 -10.95
N ALA A 11 46.08 18.00 -12.24
CA ALA A 11 44.89 17.47 -12.89
C ALA A 11 45.00 15.94 -12.98
N VAL A 12 44.30 15.24 -12.11
CA VAL A 12 44.08 13.80 -12.24
C VAL A 12 42.99 13.59 -13.31
N VAL A 13 43.42 13.32 -14.53
CA VAL A 13 42.53 12.84 -15.58
C VAL A 13 42.22 11.37 -15.29
N GLY A 14 41.12 11.15 -14.57
CA GLY A 14 40.54 9.82 -14.43
C GLY A 14 39.96 9.37 -15.76
N LEU A 15 40.64 8.50 -16.47
CA LEU A 15 40.06 7.74 -17.56
C LEU A 15 38.96 6.83 -16.95
N LEU A 16 37.71 7.29 -17.02
CA LEU A 16 36.55 6.43 -16.92
C LEU A 16 36.54 5.59 -18.21
N ALA A 17 37.09 4.39 -18.12
CA ALA A 17 36.83 3.38 -19.13
C ALA A 17 35.35 2.97 -18.98
N GLU A 18 34.45 3.64 -19.71
CA GLU A 18 33.12 3.14 -19.98
C GLU A 18 33.30 1.79 -20.67
N THR A 19 33.11 0.70 -19.94
CA THR A 19 32.97 -0.62 -20.55
C THR A 19 31.67 -0.58 -21.36
N GLN A 20 31.80 -0.32 -22.69
CA GLN A 20 30.70 -0.50 -23.63
C GLN A 20 30.10 -1.88 -23.38
N ALA A 21 28.85 -1.93 -22.93
CA ALA A 21 28.11 -3.16 -22.85
C ALA A 21 28.12 -3.82 -24.23
N ASP A 22 28.48 -5.11 -24.28
CA ASP A 22 28.53 -5.86 -25.54
C ASP A 22 27.10 -5.89 -26.14
N ALA A 23 26.91 -5.14 -27.23
CA ALA A 23 25.59 -4.81 -27.79
C ALA A 23 24.86 -5.99 -28.47
N ARG A 24 25.28 -7.24 -28.17
CA ARG A 24 24.69 -8.45 -28.76
C ARG A 24 23.46 -8.94 -28.05
N ASP A 25 22.47 -9.40 -28.85
CA ASP A 25 21.26 -10.01 -28.34
C ASP A 25 21.55 -11.31 -27.56
N ILE A 26 20.80 -11.53 -26.48
CA ILE A 26 20.85 -12.74 -25.66
C ILE A 26 19.62 -13.60 -25.98
N ARG A 27 19.81 -14.81 -26.53
CA ARG A 27 18.75 -15.76 -26.79
C ARG A 27 18.62 -16.72 -25.59
N LEU A 28 17.68 -16.44 -24.68
CA LEU A 28 17.47 -17.25 -23.48
C LEU A 28 16.81 -18.61 -23.76
N ALA A 29 15.85 -18.65 -24.66
CA ALA A 29 15.12 -19.88 -24.98
C ALA A 29 14.64 -19.87 -26.43
N ARG A 30 14.49 -21.07 -27.03
CA ARG A 30 13.86 -21.28 -28.34
C ARG A 30 13.29 -22.69 -28.44
N ASP A 31 12.05 -22.80 -28.94
CA ASP A 31 11.38 -24.07 -29.23
C ASP A 31 11.43 -25.06 -28.04
N GLY A 32 11.13 -24.57 -26.83
CA GLY A 32 11.14 -25.37 -25.61
C GLY A 32 12.53 -25.75 -25.08
N LYS A 33 13.62 -25.15 -25.60
CA LYS A 33 15.00 -25.48 -25.19
C LYS A 33 15.75 -24.23 -24.77
N SER A 34 16.68 -24.39 -23.80
CA SER A 34 17.61 -23.36 -23.34
C SER A 34 18.99 -23.95 -23.09
N GLU A 35 20.05 -23.15 -23.31
CA GLU A 35 21.42 -23.47 -22.93
C GLU A 35 21.86 -22.72 -21.65
N TYR A 36 20.93 -22.00 -21.01
CA TYR A 36 21.20 -21.21 -19.83
C TYR A 36 20.97 -22.01 -18.55
N THR A 37 21.78 -21.69 -17.55
CA THR A 37 21.62 -22.15 -16.16
C THR A 37 21.36 -20.93 -15.28
N ILE A 38 20.39 -21.00 -14.40
CA ILE A 38 20.18 -20.01 -13.33
C ILE A 38 21.20 -20.29 -12.24
N VAL A 39 22.07 -19.33 -11.93
CA VAL A 39 23.18 -19.52 -11.01
C VAL A 39 23.00 -18.66 -9.77
N LEU A 40 23.00 -19.31 -8.62
CA LEU A 40 22.93 -18.70 -7.29
C LEU A 40 24.29 -18.70 -6.60
N SER A 41 24.53 -17.70 -5.75
CA SER A 41 25.65 -17.70 -4.80
C SER A 41 25.57 -18.90 -3.83
N LYS A 42 26.71 -19.32 -3.29
CA LYS A 42 26.75 -20.30 -2.18
C LYS A 42 25.98 -19.81 -0.97
N ASP A 43 26.04 -18.50 -0.72
CA ASP A 43 25.39 -17.83 0.41
C ASP A 43 24.04 -17.19 0.02
N ALA A 44 23.38 -17.73 -1.02
CA ALA A 44 22.10 -17.19 -1.48
C ALA A 44 21.06 -17.17 -0.37
N SER A 45 20.41 -16.02 -0.18
CA SER A 45 19.34 -15.84 0.80
C SER A 45 18.11 -16.68 0.47
N PRO A 46 17.18 -16.89 1.41
CA PRO A 46 15.90 -17.53 1.13
C PRO A 46 15.14 -16.87 -0.01
N SER A 47 15.16 -15.53 -0.10
CA SER A 47 14.48 -14.78 -1.17
C SER A 47 15.17 -14.94 -2.54
N GLU A 48 16.49 -15.02 -2.59
CA GLU A 48 17.21 -15.32 -3.84
C GLU A 48 16.92 -16.75 -4.34
N LYS A 49 16.84 -17.72 -3.43
CA LYS A 49 16.44 -19.10 -3.75
C LYS A 49 14.99 -19.18 -4.25
N HIS A 50 14.09 -18.40 -3.64
CA HIS A 50 12.71 -18.29 -4.11
C HIS A 50 12.65 -17.63 -5.49
N ALA A 51 13.38 -16.54 -5.69
CA ALA A 51 13.47 -15.84 -6.98
C ALA A 51 13.95 -16.76 -8.12
N ALA A 52 14.92 -17.64 -7.85
CA ALA A 52 15.40 -18.61 -8.84
C ALA A 52 14.30 -19.61 -9.26
N ARG A 53 13.51 -20.11 -8.30
CA ARG A 53 12.38 -21.00 -8.57
C ARG A 53 11.26 -20.30 -9.35
N GLU A 54 10.92 -19.07 -8.96
CA GLU A 54 9.91 -18.28 -9.69
C GLU A 54 10.39 -17.97 -11.12
N LEU A 55 11.66 -17.61 -11.31
CA LEU A 55 12.21 -17.39 -12.64
C LEU A 55 12.16 -18.66 -13.50
N GLN A 56 12.57 -19.81 -12.97
CA GLN A 56 12.49 -21.11 -13.65
C GLN A 56 11.06 -21.44 -14.04
N LYS A 57 10.12 -21.34 -13.09
CA LYS A 57 8.68 -21.60 -13.29
C LYS A 57 8.10 -20.75 -14.42
N PHE A 58 8.30 -19.43 -14.38
CA PHE A 58 7.72 -18.55 -15.38
C PHE A 58 8.43 -18.64 -16.73
N LEU A 59 9.73 -18.87 -16.79
CA LEU A 59 10.40 -19.15 -18.07
C LEU A 59 9.89 -20.43 -18.72
N LEU A 60 9.68 -21.49 -17.94
CA LEU A 60 9.05 -22.73 -18.42
C LEU A 60 7.64 -22.44 -18.92
N GLU A 61 6.85 -21.72 -18.16
CA GLU A 61 5.47 -21.38 -18.55
C GLU A 61 5.41 -20.52 -19.82
N ILE A 62 6.32 -19.55 -19.97
CA ILE A 62 6.40 -18.66 -21.15
C ILE A 62 6.85 -19.41 -22.40
N SER A 63 7.90 -20.23 -22.31
CA SER A 63 8.63 -20.73 -23.48
C SER A 63 8.66 -22.26 -23.65
N GLY A 64 8.20 -23.01 -22.64
CA GLY A 64 8.34 -24.46 -22.56
C GLY A 64 9.76 -24.94 -22.20
N ALA A 65 10.72 -24.01 -22.00
CA ALA A 65 12.10 -24.36 -21.67
C ALA A 65 12.30 -24.37 -20.15
N GLU A 66 12.69 -25.53 -19.59
CA GLU A 66 13.10 -25.63 -18.19
C GLU A 66 14.61 -25.35 -18.09
N LEU A 67 14.98 -24.28 -17.37
CA LEU A 67 16.35 -23.90 -17.11
C LEU A 67 16.81 -24.53 -15.78
N PRO A 68 17.94 -25.25 -15.73
CA PRO A 68 18.44 -25.79 -14.47
C PRO A 68 18.85 -24.67 -13.50
N ILE A 69 18.63 -24.89 -12.21
CA ILE A 69 19.12 -24.04 -11.12
C ILE A 69 20.37 -24.70 -10.53
N ALA A 70 21.46 -23.94 -10.43
CA ALA A 70 22.71 -24.42 -9.83
C ALA A 70 23.28 -23.40 -8.84
N THR A 71 23.93 -23.91 -7.80
CA THR A 71 24.79 -23.10 -6.94
C THR A 71 26.16 -22.93 -7.59
N GLU A 72 26.76 -21.76 -7.49
CA GLU A 72 28.09 -21.50 -8.04
C GLU A 72 29.14 -22.46 -7.48
N GLY A 73 29.94 -23.07 -8.37
CA GLY A 73 31.02 -23.99 -8.05
C GLY A 73 32.37 -23.48 -8.58
N ASP A 74 33.37 -24.40 -8.66
CA ASP A 74 34.69 -24.05 -9.20
C ASP A 74 34.64 -23.78 -10.71
N LYS A 75 33.80 -24.51 -11.42
CA LYS A 75 33.54 -24.30 -12.85
C LYS A 75 32.15 -23.73 -13.05
N LEU A 76 32.09 -22.56 -13.65
CA LEU A 76 30.83 -21.87 -13.98
C LEU A 76 30.28 -22.34 -15.34
N PRO A 77 28.93 -22.37 -15.53
CA PRO A 77 28.31 -22.66 -16.82
C PRO A 77 28.72 -21.66 -17.91
N LYS A 78 28.71 -22.11 -19.18
CA LYS A 78 29.06 -21.24 -20.31
C LYS A 78 28.04 -20.11 -20.53
N ARG A 79 26.78 -20.31 -20.18
CA ARG A 79 25.69 -19.32 -20.29
C ARG A 79 24.91 -19.30 -19.00
N MET A 80 24.84 -18.16 -18.35
CA MET A 80 24.28 -18.00 -17.02
C MET A 80 23.22 -16.90 -16.97
N ILE A 81 22.19 -17.13 -16.17
CA ILE A 81 21.42 -16.06 -15.53
C ILE A 81 21.91 -16.02 -14.09
N VAL A 82 22.71 -15.00 -13.77
CA VAL A 82 23.30 -14.84 -12.43
C VAL A 82 22.33 -14.11 -11.52
N LEU A 83 21.98 -14.69 -10.38
CA LEU A 83 21.11 -14.09 -9.39
C LEU A 83 21.89 -13.75 -8.10
N GLY A 84 21.79 -12.46 -7.71
CA GLY A 84 22.39 -11.94 -6.48
C GLY A 84 23.91 -11.70 -6.56
N ASP A 85 24.51 -11.38 -5.39
CA ASP A 85 25.95 -11.14 -5.28
C ASP A 85 26.69 -12.45 -4.95
N GLY A 86 27.63 -12.83 -5.80
CA GLY A 86 28.43 -14.03 -5.63
C GLY A 86 29.68 -14.05 -6.48
N LYS A 87 30.43 -15.18 -6.46
CA LYS A 87 31.61 -15.41 -7.27
C LYS A 87 31.30 -15.27 -8.77
N ALA A 88 30.13 -15.77 -9.20
CA ALA A 88 29.69 -15.69 -10.59
C ALA A 88 29.57 -14.24 -11.06
N LEU A 89 28.89 -13.36 -10.29
CA LEU A 89 28.78 -11.93 -10.60
C LEU A 89 30.15 -11.27 -10.68
N ARG A 90 31.00 -11.47 -9.68
CA ARG A 90 32.33 -10.88 -9.61
C ARG A 90 33.22 -11.30 -10.78
N SER A 91 33.06 -12.54 -11.29
CA SER A 91 33.81 -13.04 -12.45
C SER A 91 33.46 -12.32 -13.78
N LEU A 92 32.24 -11.77 -13.87
CA LEU A 92 31.75 -11.05 -15.06
C LEU A 92 32.17 -9.57 -15.09
N LYS A 93 32.79 -9.07 -14.02
CA LYS A 93 33.21 -7.65 -13.89
C LYS A 93 32.08 -6.64 -14.13
N VAL A 94 30.84 -7.04 -13.84
CA VAL A 94 29.68 -6.15 -13.89
C VAL A 94 29.66 -5.30 -12.62
N CYS A 95 29.67 -3.98 -12.76
CA CYS A 95 29.62 -3.06 -11.66
C CYS A 95 28.16 -2.86 -11.20
N ILE A 96 27.89 -3.12 -9.91
CA ILE A 96 26.61 -2.86 -9.23
C ILE A 96 26.92 -2.22 -7.89
N ASP A 97 26.35 -1.03 -7.65
CA ASP A 97 26.46 -0.35 -6.35
C ASP A 97 25.35 -0.83 -5.40
N PHE A 98 25.63 -1.89 -4.65
CA PHE A 98 24.69 -2.46 -3.68
C PHE A 98 24.35 -1.52 -2.52
N ARG A 99 25.21 -0.52 -2.21
CA ARG A 99 24.90 0.46 -1.15
C ARG A 99 23.81 1.42 -1.62
N ASP A 100 23.92 1.88 -2.86
CA ASP A 100 22.91 2.75 -3.45
C ASP A 100 21.57 2.02 -3.65
N LEU A 101 21.60 0.72 -3.97
CA LEU A 101 20.40 -0.11 -4.12
C LEU A 101 19.66 -0.34 -2.79
N GLY A 102 20.35 -0.33 -1.65
CA GLY A 102 19.76 -0.65 -0.35
C GLY A 102 19.17 -2.08 -0.30
N ASP A 103 18.15 -2.30 0.51
CA ASP A 103 17.57 -3.64 0.74
C ASP A 103 16.68 -4.14 -0.42
N GLU A 104 16.13 -3.25 -1.23
CA GLU A 104 15.07 -3.56 -2.20
C GLU A 104 15.37 -3.15 -3.64
N GLY A 105 16.35 -2.27 -3.85
CA GLY A 105 16.77 -1.89 -5.20
C GLY A 105 17.48 -3.04 -5.92
N PHE A 106 17.46 -3.01 -7.26
CA PHE A 106 18.06 -4.04 -8.10
C PHE A 106 18.64 -3.47 -9.39
N ALA A 107 19.52 -4.27 -10.01
CA ALA A 107 20.03 -4.07 -11.36
C ALA A 107 19.77 -5.31 -12.21
N ILE A 108 19.40 -5.09 -13.49
CA ILE A 108 19.29 -6.12 -14.53
C ILE A 108 20.21 -5.70 -15.65
N LYS A 109 21.29 -6.47 -15.88
CA LYS A 109 22.33 -6.10 -16.84
C LYS A 109 22.70 -7.26 -17.78
N SER A 110 22.85 -6.96 -19.05
CA SER A 110 23.44 -7.87 -20.00
C SER A 110 24.97 -7.85 -19.87
N ALA A 111 25.59 -9.02 -19.72
CA ALA A 111 27.02 -9.26 -19.76
C ALA A 111 27.28 -10.42 -20.73
N TRP A 112 27.15 -10.15 -22.03
CA TRP A 112 27.10 -11.20 -23.05
C TRP A 112 28.20 -12.25 -22.87
N PRO A 113 27.87 -13.56 -22.92
CA PRO A 113 26.56 -14.15 -23.22
C PRO A 113 25.64 -14.32 -21.99
N HIS A 114 25.89 -13.65 -20.89
CA HIS A 114 25.22 -13.81 -19.62
C HIS A 114 24.18 -12.71 -19.37
N LEU A 115 23.19 -13.03 -18.53
CA LEU A 115 22.27 -12.08 -17.90
C LEU A 115 22.57 -12.00 -16.41
N VAL A 116 22.57 -10.82 -15.83
CA VAL A 116 22.74 -10.57 -14.41
C VAL A 116 21.47 -9.93 -13.86
N ILE A 117 20.93 -10.46 -12.77
CA ILE A 117 19.86 -9.86 -11.98
C ILE A 117 20.31 -9.89 -10.51
N ALA A 118 20.68 -8.74 -9.97
CA ALA A 118 21.20 -8.66 -8.61
C ALA A 118 20.70 -7.40 -7.89
N GLY A 119 20.50 -7.48 -6.58
CA GLY A 119 20.00 -6.37 -5.78
C GLY A 119 20.23 -6.59 -4.29
N GLY A 120 19.59 -5.76 -3.46
CA GLY A 120 19.68 -5.86 -2.02
C GLY A 120 19.26 -7.21 -1.49
N ARG A 121 19.90 -7.66 -0.41
CA ARG A 121 19.77 -9.08 0.04
C ARG A 121 18.41 -9.41 0.67
N LEU A 122 17.66 -8.45 1.18
CA LEU A 122 16.32 -8.76 1.70
C LEU A 122 15.38 -9.13 0.55
N ARG A 123 15.16 -8.22 -0.40
CA ARG A 123 14.16 -8.39 -1.47
C ARG A 123 14.64 -7.97 -2.86
N GLY A 124 15.72 -7.22 -2.96
CA GLY A 124 16.14 -6.57 -4.21
C GLY A 124 16.36 -7.54 -5.36
N THR A 125 17.11 -8.63 -5.18
CA THR A 125 17.32 -9.63 -6.25
C THR A 125 15.99 -10.27 -6.68
N MET A 126 15.11 -10.60 -5.75
CA MET A 126 13.78 -11.15 -6.03
C MET A 126 12.91 -10.14 -6.80
N TYR A 127 12.90 -8.88 -6.36
CA TYR A 127 12.20 -7.82 -7.09
C TYR A 127 12.76 -7.58 -8.49
N GLY A 128 14.08 -7.75 -8.67
CA GLY A 128 14.71 -7.73 -9.98
C GLY A 128 14.23 -8.84 -10.89
N VAL A 129 14.02 -10.05 -10.36
CA VAL A 129 13.44 -11.18 -11.12
C VAL A 129 11.99 -10.86 -11.51
N TYR A 130 11.17 -10.35 -10.60
CA TYR A 130 9.80 -9.98 -10.95
C TYR A 130 9.73 -8.81 -11.93
N ALA A 131 10.62 -7.82 -11.81
CA ALA A 131 10.74 -6.74 -12.79
C ALA A 131 11.16 -7.25 -14.17
N PHE A 132 12.10 -8.19 -14.26
CA PHE A 132 12.47 -8.84 -15.51
C PHE A 132 11.28 -9.57 -16.15
N LEU A 133 10.54 -10.35 -15.37
CA LEU A 133 9.35 -11.06 -15.84
C LEU A 133 8.25 -10.07 -16.29
N GLU A 134 8.06 -8.98 -15.58
CA GLU A 134 7.02 -7.99 -15.84
C GLU A 134 7.39 -7.04 -16.98
N GLU A 135 8.54 -6.31 -16.85
CA GLU A 135 8.90 -5.22 -17.74
C GLU A 135 9.51 -5.72 -19.06
N VAL A 136 10.23 -6.86 -19.03
CA VAL A 136 10.93 -7.40 -20.22
C VAL A 136 10.14 -8.52 -20.88
N LEU A 137 9.57 -9.44 -20.12
CA LEU A 137 8.87 -10.60 -20.66
C LEU A 137 7.37 -10.39 -20.81
N GLY A 138 6.76 -9.44 -20.08
CA GLY A 138 5.35 -9.05 -20.20
C GLY A 138 4.40 -9.81 -19.31
N CYS A 139 4.90 -10.46 -18.23
CA CYS A 139 4.04 -11.05 -17.20
C CYS A 139 3.26 -9.97 -16.44
N ARG A 140 2.07 -10.32 -15.97
CA ARG A 140 1.25 -9.48 -15.10
C ARG A 140 0.56 -10.33 -14.03
N TRP A 141 0.43 -9.78 -12.83
CA TRP A 141 -0.29 -10.36 -11.70
C TRP A 141 -1.29 -9.32 -11.21
N TYR A 142 -2.47 -9.31 -11.85
CA TYR A 142 -3.50 -8.29 -11.61
C TYR A 142 -4.15 -8.45 -10.24
N SER A 143 -4.46 -9.69 -9.86
CA SER A 143 -4.94 -10.05 -8.54
C SER A 143 -4.20 -11.31 -8.03
N SER A 144 -4.51 -11.77 -6.82
CA SER A 144 -3.99 -13.04 -6.30
C SER A 144 -4.42 -14.25 -7.15
N ARG A 145 -5.52 -14.12 -7.91
CA ARG A 145 -6.11 -15.17 -8.73
C ARG A 145 -5.91 -14.97 -10.23
N VAL A 146 -5.72 -13.74 -10.68
CA VAL A 146 -5.69 -13.41 -12.12
C VAL A 146 -4.31 -12.92 -12.53
N SER A 147 -3.68 -13.65 -13.43
CA SER A 147 -2.39 -13.28 -14.02
C SER A 147 -2.39 -13.49 -15.53
N ARG A 148 -1.54 -12.73 -16.22
CA ARG A 148 -1.27 -12.90 -17.64
C ARG A 148 0.18 -13.31 -17.83
N ILE A 149 0.40 -14.54 -18.28
CA ILE A 149 1.72 -15.07 -18.59
C ILE A 149 1.79 -15.30 -20.11
N PRO A 150 2.55 -14.47 -20.85
CA PRO A 150 2.61 -14.57 -22.31
C PRO A 150 3.28 -15.86 -22.76
N LYS A 151 2.77 -16.47 -23.82
CA LYS A 151 3.39 -17.64 -24.47
C LYS A 151 4.28 -17.16 -25.60
N LYS A 152 5.56 -17.55 -25.58
CA LYS A 152 6.57 -17.14 -26.57
C LYS A 152 7.39 -18.34 -27.03
N ARG A 153 7.41 -18.60 -28.33
CA ARG A 153 8.23 -19.66 -28.93
C ARG A 153 9.73 -19.43 -28.77
N ALA A 154 10.15 -18.16 -28.68
CA ALA A 154 11.52 -17.76 -28.43
C ALA A 154 11.59 -16.55 -27.51
N ILE A 155 12.59 -16.53 -26.62
CA ILE A 155 12.91 -15.39 -25.77
C ILE A 155 14.26 -14.87 -26.19
N THR A 156 14.27 -13.68 -26.85
CA THR A 156 15.48 -12.96 -27.26
C THR A 156 15.46 -11.59 -26.60
N LEU A 157 16.51 -11.27 -25.87
CA LEU A 157 16.66 -10.01 -25.16
C LEU A 157 17.58 -9.09 -25.94
N LYS A 158 17.21 -7.85 -26.11
CA LYS A 158 18.13 -6.76 -26.44
C LYS A 158 19.04 -6.50 -25.24
N PRO A 159 20.19 -5.84 -25.42
CA PRO A 159 21.04 -5.44 -24.29
C PRO A 159 20.23 -4.70 -23.21
N LEU A 160 20.41 -5.10 -21.96
CA LEU A 160 19.72 -4.54 -20.80
C LEU A 160 20.72 -3.85 -19.88
N ASP A 161 20.35 -2.65 -19.41
CA ASP A 161 20.99 -1.94 -18.31
C ASP A 161 19.92 -1.20 -17.53
N ILE A 162 19.26 -1.92 -16.62
CA ILE A 162 18.12 -1.45 -15.83
C ILE A 162 18.55 -1.38 -14.38
N VAL A 163 18.36 -0.22 -13.75
CA VAL A 163 18.53 -0.03 -12.30
C VAL A 163 17.24 0.56 -11.76
N ARG A 164 16.68 -0.01 -10.69
CA ARG A 164 15.45 0.44 -10.06
C ARG A 164 15.57 0.42 -8.54
N LYS A 165 14.93 1.39 -7.92
CA LYS A 165 14.72 1.49 -6.46
C LYS A 165 13.29 1.90 -6.18
N PRO A 166 12.69 1.51 -5.04
CA PRO A 166 11.36 1.98 -4.68
C PRO A 166 11.38 3.47 -4.34
N ASP A 167 10.29 4.16 -4.65
CA ASP A 167 10.10 5.56 -4.26
C ASP A 167 9.72 5.69 -2.77
N PHE A 168 9.05 4.68 -2.20
CA PHE A 168 8.67 4.64 -0.79
C PHE A 168 9.26 3.41 -0.09
N GLU A 169 9.74 3.59 1.15
CA GLU A 169 10.26 2.49 1.96
C GLU A 169 9.15 1.55 2.48
N TYR A 170 7.96 2.09 2.77
CA TYR A 170 6.78 1.33 3.18
C TYR A 170 5.66 1.49 2.16
N ARG A 171 5.16 0.34 1.66
CA ARG A 171 4.23 0.29 0.54
C ARG A 171 3.10 -0.68 0.87
N GLU A 172 1.97 -0.14 1.30
CA GLU A 172 0.82 -0.93 1.73
C GLU A 172 -0.46 -0.56 0.98
N PRO A 173 -0.79 -1.30 -0.09
CA PRO A 173 -2.17 -1.32 -0.60
C PRO A 173 -3.05 -2.07 0.39
N GLY A 174 -3.94 -1.36 1.08
CA GLY A 174 -4.74 -1.89 2.19
C GLY A 174 -5.97 -2.67 1.73
N TYR A 175 -5.82 -3.62 0.82
CA TYR A 175 -6.87 -4.49 0.29
C TYR A 175 -6.54 -5.95 0.58
N THR A 176 -7.56 -6.77 0.86
CA THR A 176 -7.36 -8.19 1.23
C THR A 176 -6.59 -8.98 0.18
N ASP A 177 -6.78 -8.69 -1.10
CA ASP A 177 -6.05 -9.33 -2.20
C ASP A 177 -4.55 -9.04 -2.16
N ALA A 178 -4.17 -7.84 -1.75
CA ALA A 178 -2.77 -7.44 -1.59
C ALA A 178 -2.07 -8.08 -0.37
N PHE A 179 -2.80 -8.79 0.48
CA PHE A 179 -2.21 -9.54 1.60
C PHE A 179 -1.74 -10.94 1.20
N ASP A 180 -2.11 -11.42 0.00
CA ASP A 180 -1.53 -12.63 -0.55
C ASP A 180 -0.02 -12.48 -0.72
N ALA A 181 0.73 -13.48 -0.23
CA ALA A 181 2.19 -13.40 -0.16
C ALA A 181 2.85 -13.33 -1.55
N ASP A 182 2.34 -14.10 -2.51
CA ASP A 182 2.89 -14.14 -3.86
C ASP A 182 2.53 -12.87 -4.63
N TRP A 183 1.28 -12.41 -4.52
CA TRP A 183 0.86 -11.16 -5.13
C TRP A 183 1.68 -9.97 -4.58
N ALA A 184 1.82 -9.87 -3.27
CA ALA A 184 2.60 -8.80 -2.62
C ALA A 184 4.05 -8.79 -3.09
N ALA A 185 4.72 -9.96 -3.11
CA ALA A 185 6.09 -10.07 -3.59
C ALA A 185 6.23 -9.68 -5.07
N ARG A 186 5.33 -10.18 -5.94
CA ARG A 186 5.32 -9.92 -7.39
C ARG A 186 5.02 -8.47 -7.72
N ASN A 187 4.17 -7.80 -6.93
CA ASN A 187 3.85 -6.37 -7.08
C ASN A 187 4.70 -5.46 -6.20
N ARG A 188 5.72 -6.02 -5.51
CA ARG A 188 6.71 -5.27 -4.72
C ARG A 188 6.13 -4.49 -3.54
N ALA A 189 4.98 -4.91 -2.99
CA ALA A 189 4.48 -4.48 -1.70
C ALA A 189 5.31 -5.14 -0.57
N ASN A 190 5.46 -4.46 0.57
CA ASN A 190 6.26 -4.95 1.71
C ASN A 190 5.59 -4.71 3.06
N SER A 191 4.29 -4.59 3.03
CA SER A 191 3.44 -4.09 4.10
C SER A 191 3.32 -5.01 5.32
N SER A 192 2.81 -4.45 6.41
CA SER A 192 2.57 -5.17 7.66
C SER A 192 1.53 -6.29 7.53
N TYR A 193 0.48 -6.07 6.75
CA TYR A 193 -0.59 -7.05 6.54
C TYR A 193 -0.24 -8.12 5.50
N ALA A 194 0.71 -7.86 4.58
CA ALA A 194 1.15 -8.86 3.61
C ALA A 194 1.72 -10.10 4.33
N ARG A 195 1.36 -11.28 3.83
CA ARG A 195 1.79 -12.57 4.41
C ARG A 195 3.18 -12.99 3.94
N LEU A 196 4.07 -12.00 3.78
CA LEU A 196 5.45 -12.23 3.34
C LEU A 196 6.24 -12.98 4.41
N ASP A 197 6.73 -14.14 4.04
CA ASP A 197 7.62 -14.99 4.83
C ASP A 197 9.11 -14.72 4.51
N GLU A 198 10.00 -15.46 5.15
CA GLU A 198 11.44 -15.35 4.92
C GLU A 198 11.82 -15.67 3.46
N ALA A 199 11.12 -16.60 2.82
CA ALA A 199 11.34 -16.95 1.42
C ALA A 199 11.00 -15.80 0.48
N ARG A 200 10.11 -14.89 0.88
CA ARG A 200 9.76 -13.67 0.14
C ARG A 200 10.46 -12.43 0.69
N GLY A 201 11.53 -12.61 1.48
CA GLY A 201 12.35 -11.55 2.04
C GLY A 201 11.72 -10.80 3.22
N GLY A 202 10.65 -11.35 3.82
CA GLY A 202 9.95 -10.77 4.95
C GLY A 202 9.21 -9.47 4.62
N LYS A 203 8.75 -8.79 5.67
CA LYS A 203 7.94 -7.58 5.59
C LYS A 203 8.42 -6.47 6.55
N ILE A 204 7.91 -5.27 6.39
CA ILE A 204 8.03 -4.20 7.39
C ILE A 204 6.83 -4.32 8.34
N GLY A 205 6.99 -5.10 9.39
CA GLY A 205 5.92 -5.37 10.35
C GLY A 205 5.74 -4.28 11.37
N TYR A 206 4.48 -3.99 11.72
CA TYR A 206 4.07 -3.21 12.88
C TYR A 206 3.64 -4.09 14.03
N PHE A 207 3.83 -3.64 15.28
CA PHE A 207 3.25 -4.27 16.46
C PHE A 207 3.14 -3.32 17.67
N PRO A 208 1.94 -3.16 18.24
CA PRO A 208 0.65 -3.26 17.56
C PRO A 208 0.56 -2.26 16.40
N PHE A 209 -0.50 -2.31 15.59
CA PHE A 209 -0.55 -1.48 14.38
C PHE A 209 -0.95 -0.03 14.67
N VAL A 210 -1.97 0.19 15.52
CA VAL A 210 -2.58 1.51 15.75
C VAL A 210 -3.41 1.54 17.04
N HIS A 211 -3.78 2.73 17.53
CA HIS A 211 -4.67 2.98 18.70
C HIS A 211 -4.23 2.23 19.96
N THR A 212 -2.97 2.43 20.33
CA THR A 212 -2.28 1.57 21.28
C THR A 212 -2.32 2.05 22.74
N PHE A 213 -2.88 3.22 23.03
CA PHE A 213 -2.87 3.79 24.39
C PHE A 213 -3.50 2.86 25.43
N ASN A 214 -4.62 2.20 25.10
CA ASN A 214 -5.22 1.20 25.97
C ASN A 214 -4.35 -0.06 26.17
N GLY A 215 -3.51 -0.39 25.20
CA GLY A 215 -2.55 -1.48 25.31
C GLY A 215 -1.29 -1.08 26.09
N LEU A 216 -0.88 0.19 25.99
CA LEU A 216 0.28 0.75 26.70
C LEU A 216 0.03 0.87 28.19
N VAL A 217 -1.11 1.47 28.56
CA VAL A 217 -1.54 1.69 29.97
C VAL A 217 -2.99 1.23 30.10
N PRO A 218 -3.23 -0.08 30.31
CA PRO A 218 -4.56 -0.68 30.27
C PRO A 218 -5.52 -0.13 31.33
N PRO A 219 -6.70 0.45 30.94
CA PRO A 219 -7.67 0.97 31.91
C PRO A 219 -8.21 -0.10 32.86
N TRP A 220 -8.44 -1.31 32.38
CA TRP A 220 -8.91 -2.42 33.23
C TRP A 220 -7.92 -2.84 34.32
N LYS A 221 -6.64 -2.45 34.20
CA LYS A 221 -5.61 -2.74 35.20
C LYS A 221 -5.38 -1.57 36.15
N TYR A 222 -5.45 -0.33 35.67
CA TYR A 222 -5.00 0.82 36.43
C TYR A 222 -6.10 1.82 36.78
N ALA A 223 -7.21 1.89 36.03
CA ALA A 223 -8.15 3.00 36.18
C ALA A 223 -8.84 3.08 37.55
N LYS A 224 -9.04 1.93 38.22
CA LYS A 224 -9.66 1.88 39.56
C LYS A 224 -8.78 2.56 40.61
N ASP A 225 -7.49 2.25 40.61
CA ASP A 225 -6.56 2.70 41.66
C ASP A 225 -5.76 3.96 41.24
N HIS A 226 -5.66 4.23 39.93
CA HIS A 226 -4.90 5.32 39.32
C HIS A 226 -5.70 6.05 38.25
N PRO A 227 -6.85 6.65 38.54
CA PRO A 227 -7.64 7.41 37.58
C PRO A 227 -6.87 8.60 36.97
N GLU A 228 -5.86 9.12 37.68
CA GLU A 228 -4.99 10.21 37.22
C GLU A 228 -4.10 9.85 36.03
N TYR A 229 -4.01 8.58 35.63
CA TYR A 229 -3.29 8.15 34.43
C TYR A 229 -4.05 8.48 33.15
N TYR A 230 -5.36 8.75 33.24
CA TYR A 230 -6.24 8.99 32.10
C TYR A 230 -6.68 10.45 32.01
N SER A 231 -7.31 10.80 30.89
CA SER A 231 -7.69 12.17 30.59
C SER A 231 -8.54 12.83 31.68
N PHE A 232 -8.20 14.07 31.98
CA PHE A 232 -9.02 14.96 32.80
C PHE A 232 -9.88 15.81 31.88
N ILE A 233 -11.19 15.61 31.91
CA ILE A 233 -12.17 16.24 31.03
C ILE A 233 -13.30 16.81 31.86
N ASN A 234 -13.65 18.08 31.64
CA ASN A 234 -14.76 18.75 32.32
C ASN A 234 -14.75 18.57 33.86
N GLY A 235 -13.55 18.74 34.46
CA GLY A 235 -13.39 18.66 35.93
C GLY A 235 -13.33 17.24 36.50
N LYS A 236 -13.30 16.19 35.66
CA LYS A 236 -13.28 14.79 36.11
C LYS A 236 -12.27 13.96 35.35
N ARG A 237 -11.73 12.90 35.98
CA ARG A 237 -10.96 11.88 35.30
C ARG A 237 -11.90 10.94 34.57
N LYS A 238 -11.65 10.71 33.28
CA LYS A 238 -12.41 9.82 32.42
C LYS A 238 -11.57 8.57 32.17
N THR A 239 -12.08 7.41 32.57
CA THR A 239 -11.35 6.13 32.53
C THR A 239 -11.85 5.17 31.45
N GLU A 240 -12.96 5.51 30.79
CA GLU A 240 -13.55 4.76 29.67
C GLU A 240 -13.64 5.67 28.44
N GLY A 241 -13.39 5.13 27.25
CA GLY A 241 -13.37 5.89 25.98
C GLY A 241 -12.45 7.13 26.09
N THR A 242 -11.22 6.97 26.54
CA THR A 242 -10.35 8.05 27.01
C THR A 242 -8.95 8.00 26.36
N GLN A 243 -8.19 9.07 26.57
CA GLN A 243 -6.78 9.15 26.25
C GLN A 243 -5.93 9.08 27.53
N LEU A 244 -4.60 9.10 27.40
CA LEU A 244 -3.67 9.10 28.51
C LEU A 244 -3.35 10.53 28.99
N CYS A 245 -3.04 10.69 30.28
CA CYS A 245 -2.43 11.88 30.83
C CYS A 245 -0.91 11.82 30.59
N MET A 246 -0.44 12.24 29.41
CA MET A 246 0.94 12.07 28.95
C MET A 246 1.98 12.90 29.74
N THR A 247 1.55 13.85 30.56
CA THR A 247 2.44 14.57 31.51
C THR A 247 2.64 13.81 32.82
N ASN A 248 1.93 12.70 33.07
CA ASN A 248 2.13 11.88 34.25
C ASN A 248 3.37 10.99 34.07
N PRO A 249 4.40 11.09 34.94
CA PRO A 249 5.66 10.35 34.78
C PRO A 249 5.49 8.83 34.89
N GLU A 250 4.52 8.36 35.68
CA GLU A 250 4.24 6.93 35.76
C GLU A 250 3.61 6.38 34.48
N VAL A 251 2.76 7.16 33.82
CA VAL A 251 2.23 6.82 32.49
C VAL A 251 3.35 6.65 31.47
N VAL A 252 4.30 7.59 31.47
CA VAL A 252 5.51 7.52 30.59
C VAL A 252 6.31 6.25 30.89
N ARG A 253 6.58 5.96 32.17
CA ARG A 253 7.34 4.77 32.60
C ARG A 253 6.65 3.47 32.19
N ILE A 254 5.36 3.32 32.48
CA ILE A 254 4.57 2.12 32.15
C ILE A 254 4.52 1.91 30.63
N ALA A 255 4.29 2.97 29.87
CA ALA A 255 4.24 2.90 28.41
C ALA A 255 5.61 2.48 27.82
N MET A 256 6.71 3.04 28.33
CA MET A 256 8.05 2.65 27.93
C MET A 256 8.35 1.17 28.21
N GLU A 257 8.03 0.70 29.41
CA GLU A 257 8.22 -0.71 29.79
C GLU A 257 7.37 -1.63 28.91
N THR A 258 6.17 -1.19 28.57
CA THR A 258 5.27 -1.95 27.68
C THR A 258 5.84 -2.06 26.26
N VAL A 259 6.35 -0.97 25.68
CA VAL A 259 6.99 -1.02 24.34
C VAL A 259 8.21 -1.93 24.36
N LEU A 260 9.07 -1.82 25.36
CA LEU A 260 10.24 -2.70 25.49
C LEU A 260 9.86 -4.18 25.66
N ARG A 261 8.74 -4.47 26.33
CA ARG A 261 8.17 -5.81 26.41
C ARG A 261 7.65 -6.27 25.06
N TRP A 262 6.91 -5.46 24.32
CA TRP A 262 6.44 -5.76 22.98
C TRP A 262 7.58 -6.10 22.01
N ILE A 263 8.71 -5.37 22.09
CA ILE A 263 9.91 -5.67 21.28
C ILE A 263 10.46 -7.08 21.59
N LYS A 264 10.43 -7.51 22.86
CA LYS A 264 10.84 -8.87 23.23
C LYS A 264 9.85 -9.94 22.78
N GLU A 265 8.55 -9.65 22.84
CA GLU A 265 7.48 -10.58 22.44
C GLU A 265 7.38 -10.73 20.92
N ARG A 266 7.66 -9.69 20.17
CA ARG A 266 7.55 -9.66 18.70
C ARG A 266 8.80 -9.05 18.06
N PRO A 267 9.96 -9.67 18.23
CA PRO A 267 11.24 -9.15 17.70
C PRO A 267 11.28 -9.07 16.17
N ASP A 268 10.37 -9.77 15.49
CA ASP A 268 10.17 -9.75 14.04
C ASP A 268 9.59 -8.42 13.52
N ALA A 269 8.86 -7.69 14.36
CA ALA A 269 8.34 -6.37 13.97
C ALA A 269 9.46 -5.33 13.86
N LYS A 270 9.32 -4.43 12.89
CA LYS A 270 10.25 -3.31 12.67
C LYS A 270 9.79 -2.05 13.39
N ILE A 271 8.46 -1.83 13.46
CA ILE A 271 7.84 -0.59 13.92
C ILE A 271 6.87 -0.91 15.07
N TYR A 272 7.00 -0.15 16.17
CA TYR A 272 6.13 -0.28 17.36
C TYR A 272 5.31 0.99 17.51
N SER A 273 3.97 0.86 17.44
CA SER A 273 3.09 2.01 17.49
C SER A 273 2.85 2.49 18.93
N VAL A 274 3.03 3.78 19.13
CA VAL A 274 2.71 4.55 20.33
C VAL A 274 1.73 5.62 19.91
N SER A 275 0.47 5.24 19.70
CA SER A 275 -0.55 6.09 19.10
C SER A 275 -1.78 6.22 20.01
N HIS A 276 -2.39 7.41 20.00
CA HIS A 276 -3.60 7.66 20.77
C HIS A 276 -4.78 6.80 20.29
N ASN A 277 -5.75 6.61 21.18
CA ASN A 277 -6.97 5.88 20.85
C ASN A 277 -7.83 6.68 19.85
N ASP A 278 -8.75 6.00 19.17
CA ASP A 278 -9.67 6.61 18.21
C ASP A 278 -10.81 7.38 18.90
N TRP A 279 -10.42 8.33 19.75
CA TRP A 279 -11.31 9.25 20.47
C TRP A 279 -10.70 10.64 20.52
N TYR A 280 -11.58 11.66 20.58
CA TYR A 280 -11.15 13.05 20.71
C TYR A 280 -10.59 13.34 22.12
N GLU A 281 -11.24 13.57 23.06
CA GLU A 281 -11.07 13.85 24.49
C GLU A 281 -9.64 13.70 25.08
N ASN A 282 -8.65 14.41 24.51
CA ASN A 282 -7.30 14.52 25.06
C ASN A 282 -7.32 15.18 26.45
N CYS A 283 -6.32 14.85 27.28
CA CYS A 283 -6.25 15.33 28.68
C CYS A 283 -6.17 16.85 28.80
N GLN A 284 -7.11 17.43 29.52
CA GLN A 284 -7.21 18.87 29.77
C GLN A 284 -6.75 19.28 31.18
N CYS A 285 -5.96 18.47 31.89
CA CYS A 285 -5.38 18.90 33.17
C CYS A 285 -4.39 20.05 32.95
N GLU A 286 -4.14 20.84 34.00
CA GLU A 286 -3.31 22.04 33.95
C GLU A 286 -1.94 21.80 33.28
N LYS A 287 -1.26 20.69 33.64
CA LYS A 287 0.05 20.35 33.05
C LYS A 287 -0.03 20.03 31.55
N CYS A 288 -1.07 19.28 31.12
CA CYS A 288 -1.24 18.96 29.71
C CYS A 288 -1.58 20.21 28.89
N LYS A 289 -2.50 21.06 29.40
CA LYS A 289 -2.83 22.33 28.73
C LYS A 289 -1.63 23.26 28.59
N ALA A 290 -0.81 23.39 29.62
CA ALA A 290 0.38 24.22 29.57
C ALA A 290 1.34 23.78 28.46
N VAL A 291 1.52 22.48 28.26
CA VAL A 291 2.33 21.95 27.16
C VAL A 291 1.67 22.20 25.81
N ASP A 292 0.36 21.98 25.68
CA ASP A 292 -0.38 22.21 24.43
C ASP A 292 -0.29 23.69 24.00
N GLU A 293 -0.38 24.63 24.95
CA GLU A 293 -0.22 26.08 24.73
C GLU A 293 1.20 26.43 24.33
N GLU A 294 2.21 25.89 25.02
CA GLU A 294 3.63 26.08 24.69
C GLU A 294 3.95 25.58 23.28
N GLU A 295 3.45 24.43 22.90
CA GLU A 295 3.70 23.79 21.59
C GLU A 295 2.79 24.34 20.47
N GLY A 296 1.71 25.03 20.81
CA GLY A 296 0.72 25.55 19.85
C GLY A 296 -0.11 24.45 19.16
N SER A 297 0.00 23.24 19.67
CA SER A 297 -0.74 22.05 19.21
C SER A 297 -0.66 20.92 20.26
N PRO A 298 -1.75 20.17 20.50
CA PRO A 298 -1.73 18.98 21.36
C PRO A 298 -0.77 17.89 20.84
N CYS A 299 -0.40 17.92 19.57
CA CYS A 299 0.60 17.01 19.01
C CYS A 299 1.98 17.18 19.66
N GLY A 300 2.30 18.37 20.20
CA GLY A 300 3.54 18.61 20.92
C GLY A 300 3.66 17.77 22.18
N LEU A 301 2.59 17.68 22.95
CA LEU A 301 2.54 16.80 24.13
C LEU A 301 2.69 15.33 23.71
N LEU A 302 1.98 14.90 22.66
CA LEU A 302 2.11 13.54 22.12
C LEU A 302 3.56 13.26 21.70
N LEU A 303 4.21 14.16 20.96
CA LEU A 303 5.59 13.96 20.51
C LEU A 303 6.60 13.96 21.67
N ARG A 304 6.40 14.76 22.73
CA ARG A 304 7.24 14.67 23.94
C ARG A 304 7.15 13.29 24.57
N PHE A 305 5.94 12.74 24.68
CA PHE A 305 5.68 11.39 25.20
C PHE A 305 6.32 10.32 24.32
N VAL A 306 6.08 10.37 23.02
CA VAL A 306 6.63 9.41 22.04
C VAL A 306 8.15 9.47 21.99
N ASN A 307 8.73 10.66 21.97
CA ASN A 307 10.19 10.87 21.97
C ASN A 307 10.88 10.30 23.22
N ALA A 308 10.26 10.40 24.39
CA ALA A 308 10.79 9.82 25.63
C ALA A 308 10.90 8.29 25.52
N ILE A 309 9.86 7.64 24.97
CA ILE A 309 9.84 6.20 24.73
C ILE A 309 10.84 5.81 23.63
N ALA A 310 10.84 6.55 22.53
CA ALA A 310 11.73 6.31 21.39
C ALA A 310 13.21 6.43 21.75
N ALA A 311 13.56 7.31 22.68
CA ALA A 311 14.94 7.45 23.19
C ALA A 311 15.44 6.18 23.91
N GLU A 312 14.58 5.51 24.67
CA GLU A 312 14.94 4.26 25.34
C GLU A 312 14.95 3.07 24.37
N VAL A 313 14.05 3.08 23.38
CA VAL A 313 14.07 2.08 22.30
C VAL A 313 15.37 2.18 21.51
N GLU A 314 15.80 3.38 21.12
CA GLU A 314 17.04 3.61 20.37
C GLU A 314 18.28 3.08 21.12
N LYS A 315 18.36 3.30 22.44
CA LYS A 315 19.47 2.81 23.28
C LYS A 315 19.58 1.29 23.31
N LYS A 316 18.44 0.58 23.35
CA LYS A 316 18.41 -0.89 23.56
C LYS A 316 18.21 -1.67 22.27
N HIS A 317 17.54 -1.05 21.29
CA HIS A 317 17.13 -1.66 20.04
C HIS A 317 17.25 -0.63 18.88
N PRO A 318 18.49 -0.25 18.49
CA PRO A 318 18.73 0.85 17.54
C PRO A 318 18.19 0.56 16.12
N ASP A 319 17.88 -0.69 15.83
CA ASP A 319 17.25 -1.13 14.58
C ASP A 319 15.72 -0.96 14.56
N LYS A 320 15.07 -0.69 15.71
CA LYS A 320 13.62 -0.57 15.85
C LYS A 320 13.15 0.87 15.73
N LEU A 321 11.94 1.03 15.20
CA LEU A 321 11.28 2.30 15.01
C LEU A 321 10.05 2.40 15.92
N VAL A 322 9.73 3.63 16.33
CA VAL A 322 8.48 3.95 17.04
C VAL A 322 7.59 4.73 16.09
N ASP A 323 6.32 4.41 16.04
CA ASP A 323 5.32 5.08 15.21
C ASP A 323 4.32 5.85 16.07
N THR A 324 3.79 6.95 15.55
CA THR A 324 2.66 7.66 16.13
C THR A 324 1.79 8.28 15.05
N LEU A 325 0.58 8.72 15.42
CA LEU A 325 -0.36 9.34 14.50
C LEU A 325 -0.33 10.88 14.61
N ALA A 326 -0.43 11.53 13.46
CA ALA A 326 -0.93 12.89 13.32
C ALA A 326 -2.37 12.81 12.77
N TYR A 327 -3.34 12.71 13.69
CA TYR A 327 -4.72 12.32 13.41
C TYR A 327 -5.70 13.08 14.29
N GLN A 328 -6.79 13.59 13.74
CA GLN A 328 -7.80 14.34 14.48
C GLN A 328 -7.15 15.51 15.26
N TRP A 329 -7.21 15.48 16.58
CA TRP A 329 -6.71 16.54 17.47
C TRP A 329 -5.18 16.68 17.48
N THR A 330 -4.42 15.75 16.91
CA THR A 330 -2.95 15.79 16.75
C THR A 330 -2.50 16.05 15.31
N GLU A 331 -3.40 16.32 14.36
CA GLU A 331 -3.06 16.53 12.95
C GLU A 331 -2.07 17.69 12.75
N LYS A 332 -2.26 18.80 13.48
CA LYS A 332 -1.40 19.98 13.40
C LYS A 332 -0.03 19.71 14.05
N PRO A 333 1.10 19.92 13.33
CA PRO A 333 2.42 19.75 13.92
C PRO A 333 2.68 20.78 15.04
N PRO A 334 3.52 20.42 16.02
CA PRO A 334 3.91 21.33 17.08
C PRO A 334 4.93 22.37 16.61
N ARG A 335 5.02 23.46 17.37
CA ARG A 335 5.91 24.58 17.10
C ARG A 335 7.36 24.31 17.52
N ILE A 336 7.58 23.51 18.58
CA ILE A 336 8.88 23.35 19.25
C ILE A 336 9.42 21.94 19.10
N THR A 337 8.64 20.93 19.51
CA THR A 337 9.10 19.54 19.57
C THR A 337 9.12 18.89 18.20
N LYS A 338 10.28 18.36 17.80
CA LYS A 338 10.45 17.57 16.57
C LYS A 338 10.49 16.08 16.87
N PRO A 339 10.01 15.23 15.95
CA PRO A 339 10.18 13.78 16.07
C PRO A 339 11.67 13.39 16.07
N ARG A 340 12.04 12.37 16.85
CA ARG A 340 13.38 11.77 16.80
C ARG A 340 13.59 11.02 15.48
N ALA A 341 14.86 10.73 15.16
CA ALA A 341 15.24 10.03 13.93
C ALA A 341 14.61 8.62 13.82
N ASN A 342 14.38 7.94 14.96
CA ASN A 342 13.71 6.64 15.00
C ASN A 342 12.19 6.72 15.18
N VAL A 343 11.57 7.90 15.04
CA VAL A 343 10.11 8.09 15.10
C VAL A 343 9.56 8.25 13.69
N ARG A 344 8.50 7.50 13.37
CA ARG A 344 7.65 7.66 12.19
C ARG A 344 6.35 8.35 12.60
N VAL A 345 6.02 9.47 11.98
CA VAL A 345 4.73 10.14 12.17
C VAL A 345 3.85 9.79 11.00
N ARG A 346 2.69 9.17 11.23
CA ARG A 346 1.68 8.91 10.21
C ARG A 346 0.64 10.02 10.19
N LEU A 347 0.67 10.86 9.15
CA LEU A 347 -0.34 11.88 8.90
C LEU A 347 -1.54 11.23 8.22
N CYS A 348 -2.73 11.38 8.82
CA CYS A 348 -3.95 10.73 8.36
C CYS A 348 -4.85 11.68 7.57
N ALA A 349 -5.20 11.31 6.33
CA ALA A 349 -5.98 12.11 5.40
C ALA A 349 -7.50 11.80 5.49
N ILE A 350 -8.06 11.67 6.70
CA ILE A 350 -9.41 11.11 6.89
C ILE A 350 -10.56 12.05 6.50
N PHE A 351 -10.39 13.38 6.64
CA PHE A 351 -11.47 14.35 6.41
C PHE A 351 -11.38 15.03 5.05
N GLN A 352 -10.60 14.47 4.12
CA GLN A 352 -10.36 15.08 2.83
C GLN A 352 -11.45 14.71 1.82
N CYS A 353 -11.64 15.58 0.82
CA CYS A 353 -12.37 15.21 -0.38
C CYS A 353 -11.54 14.14 -1.13
N GLN A 354 -12.13 12.97 -1.34
CA GLN A 354 -11.47 11.83 -2.00
C GLN A 354 -11.74 11.77 -3.52
N TYR A 355 -12.48 12.74 -4.07
CA TYR A 355 -12.85 12.74 -5.49
C TYR A 355 -11.97 13.62 -6.36
N HIS A 356 -11.16 14.50 -5.76
CA HIS A 356 -10.28 15.40 -6.46
C HIS A 356 -8.85 15.31 -5.96
N PRO A 357 -7.85 15.45 -6.85
CA PRO A 357 -6.46 15.60 -6.44
C PRO A 357 -6.30 16.67 -5.36
N TYR A 358 -5.60 16.37 -4.29
CA TYR A 358 -5.56 17.21 -3.08
C TYR A 358 -5.03 18.63 -3.36
N GLU A 359 -3.97 18.76 -4.16
CA GLU A 359 -3.43 20.08 -4.52
C GLU A 359 -4.37 20.91 -5.41
N GLN A 360 -5.36 20.30 -6.05
CA GLN A 360 -6.32 20.97 -6.93
C GLN A 360 -7.67 21.25 -6.25
N CYS A 361 -7.88 20.69 -5.05
CA CYS A 361 -9.14 20.74 -4.33
C CYS A 361 -9.13 21.81 -3.24
N GLU A 362 -10.04 22.78 -3.32
CA GLU A 362 -10.19 23.82 -2.30
C GLU A 362 -10.43 23.26 -0.89
N LYS A 363 -11.20 22.15 -0.79
CA LYS A 363 -11.51 21.51 0.49
C LYS A 363 -10.27 20.84 1.12
N ASN A 364 -9.26 20.49 0.32
CA ASN A 364 -8.06 19.80 0.77
C ASN A 364 -6.86 20.71 1.03
N LYS A 365 -6.99 22.02 0.78
CA LYS A 365 -5.89 22.98 0.99
C LYS A 365 -5.27 22.92 2.39
N ALA A 366 -6.11 22.79 3.41
CA ALA A 366 -5.63 22.70 4.79
C ALA A 366 -4.77 21.47 5.03
N PHE A 367 -5.13 20.34 4.44
CA PHE A 367 -4.33 19.11 4.55
C PHE A 367 -3.00 19.23 3.81
N VAL A 368 -2.99 19.79 2.60
CA VAL A 368 -1.74 20.02 1.84
C VAL A 368 -0.81 20.94 2.62
N GLU A 369 -1.34 21.95 3.32
CA GLU A 369 -0.54 22.80 4.20
C GLU A 369 0.01 22.01 5.41
N ARG A 370 -0.80 21.15 6.04
CA ARG A 370 -0.34 20.23 7.09
C ARG A 370 0.79 19.34 6.62
N LEU A 371 0.65 18.76 5.43
CA LEU A 371 1.67 17.91 4.82
C LEU A 371 2.98 18.69 4.63
N ARG A 372 2.91 19.94 4.19
CA ARG A 372 4.07 20.85 4.04
C ARG A 372 4.71 21.18 5.40
N GLU A 373 3.89 21.52 6.39
CA GLU A 373 4.37 21.83 7.75
C GLU A 373 5.10 20.61 8.36
N TRP A 374 4.53 19.41 8.25
CA TRP A 374 5.14 18.16 8.72
C TRP A 374 6.45 17.85 8.00
N SER A 375 6.48 17.99 6.66
CA SER A 375 7.70 17.79 5.87
C SER A 375 8.83 18.75 6.28
N GLY A 376 8.49 19.92 6.82
CA GLY A 376 9.45 20.91 7.32
C GLY A 376 10.12 20.55 8.64
N ILE A 377 9.58 19.59 9.39
CA ILE A 377 10.09 19.25 10.73
C ILE A 377 10.60 17.80 10.86
N THR A 378 10.32 16.93 9.90
CA THR A 378 10.81 15.54 9.91
C THR A 378 11.01 14.99 8.51
N ASP A 379 12.07 14.21 8.32
CA ASP A 379 12.32 13.40 7.12
C ASP A 379 11.71 11.99 7.22
N ASN A 380 10.94 11.72 8.27
CA ASN A 380 10.39 10.39 8.59
C ASN A 380 8.86 10.37 8.59
N LEU A 381 8.26 11.13 7.68
CA LEU A 381 6.82 11.23 7.53
C LEU A 381 6.27 10.01 6.77
N TYR A 382 5.22 9.42 7.33
CA TYR A 382 4.35 8.46 6.66
C TYR A 382 2.98 9.09 6.43
N VAL A 383 2.21 8.52 5.53
CA VAL A 383 0.83 8.93 5.28
C VAL A 383 -0.10 7.73 5.45
N TRP A 384 -1.23 7.96 6.10
CA TRP A 384 -2.39 7.09 6.08
C TRP A 384 -3.42 7.73 5.15
N HIS A 385 -3.56 7.14 3.99
CA HIS A 385 -4.44 7.57 2.92
C HIS A 385 -5.65 6.66 2.84
N TYR A 386 -6.80 7.14 2.37
CA TYR A 386 -8.07 6.42 2.42
C TYR A 386 -8.65 6.25 1.02
N ASN A 387 -8.90 5.01 0.59
CA ASN A 387 -9.33 4.67 -0.77
C ASN A 387 -10.57 3.76 -0.82
N THR A 388 -11.43 3.84 0.18
CA THR A 388 -12.69 3.11 0.22
C THR A 388 -13.77 3.90 0.92
N ASN A 389 -15.04 3.54 0.70
CA ASN A 389 -16.16 4.05 1.49
C ASN A 389 -16.43 3.08 2.64
N PHE A 390 -16.13 3.48 3.88
CA PHE A 390 -16.18 2.60 5.05
C PHE A 390 -17.58 2.10 5.41
N PRO A 391 -18.64 2.93 5.34
CA PRO A 391 -20.01 2.46 5.53
C PRO A 391 -20.50 1.51 4.42
N ASN A 392 -19.87 1.54 3.22
CA ASN A 392 -20.43 0.89 2.04
C ASN A 392 -19.34 0.47 1.06
N TYR A 393 -18.70 -0.66 1.25
CA TYR A 393 -17.59 -1.14 0.42
C TYR A 393 -17.92 -1.30 -1.06
N LEU A 394 -19.19 -1.55 -1.42
CA LEU A 394 -19.65 -1.60 -2.81
C LEU A 394 -19.99 -0.22 -3.41
N PHE A 395 -19.90 0.85 -2.63
CA PHE A 395 -20.16 2.20 -3.15
C PHE A 395 -19.18 2.55 -4.28
N PRO A 396 -19.66 2.96 -5.48
CA PRO A 396 -18.80 3.22 -6.64
C PRO A 396 -18.04 4.54 -6.51
N MET A 397 -17.11 4.61 -5.56
CA MET A 397 -16.33 5.79 -5.20
C MET A 397 -15.35 6.19 -6.31
N PRO A 398 -15.46 7.42 -6.87
CA PRO A 398 -14.63 7.87 -8.00
C PRO A 398 -13.32 8.52 -7.52
N ASP A 399 -12.39 7.72 -6.99
CA ASP A 399 -11.13 8.14 -6.36
C ASP A 399 -9.85 7.85 -7.17
N LEU A 400 -9.97 7.37 -8.42
CA LEU A 400 -8.78 7.01 -9.21
C LEU A 400 -7.99 8.24 -9.69
N ASP A 401 -8.64 9.37 -9.96
CA ASP A 401 -7.97 10.61 -10.36
C ASP A 401 -7.15 11.19 -9.21
N GLU A 402 -7.72 11.16 -8.02
CA GLU A 402 -7.09 11.59 -6.78
C GLU A 402 -5.88 10.70 -6.48
N LEU A 403 -6.06 9.39 -6.45
CA LEU A 403 -5.03 8.39 -6.18
C LEU A 403 -3.84 8.54 -7.14
N ALA A 404 -4.10 8.74 -8.44
CA ALA A 404 -3.09 8.94 -9.47
C ALA A 404 -2.23 10.19 -9.24
N ALA A 405 -2.81 11.26 -8.68
CA ALA A 405 -2.14 12.53 -8.44
C ALA A 405 -1.44 12.59 -7.07
N ASP A 406 -2.06 12.03 -6.04
CA ASP A 406 -1.65 12.25 -4.66
C ASP A 406 -0.50 11.34 -4.23
N ILE A 407 -0.39 10.11 -4.75
CA ILE A 407 0.79 9.28 -4.48
C ILE A 407 2.09 9.96 -4.97
N PRO A 408 2.17 10.50 -6.21
CA PRO A 408 3.31 11.32 -6.63
C PRO A 408 3.49 12.61 -5.81
N MET A 409 2.41 13.25 -5.37
CA MET A 409 2.47 14.42 -4.50
C MET A 409 3.18 14.08 -3.19
N TYR A 410 2.82 13.00 -2.52
CA TYR A 410 3.47 12.58 -1.27
C TYR A 410 4.98 12.39 -1.43
N LYS A 411 5.44 11.88 -2.57
CA LYS A 411 6.88 11.79 -2.86
C LYS A 411 7.56 13.15 -2.92
N ARG A 412 6.90 14.17 -3.51
CA ARG A 412 7.43 15.55 -3.55
C ARG A 412 7.57 16.17 -2.16
N PHE A 413 6.70 15.79 -1.22
CA PHE A 413 6.77 16.17 0.19
C PHE A 413 7.67 15.25 1.04
N ALA A 414 8.56 14.48 0.41
CA ALA A 414 9.52 13.59 1.08
C ALA A 414 8.89 12.55 2.03
N VAL A 415 7.62 12.21 1.83
CA VAL A 415 6.98 11.08 2.52
C VAL A 415 7.73 9.80 2.21
N LYS A 416 8.01 8.98 3.23
CA LYS A 416 8.76 7.73 3.08
C LYS A 416 7.91 6.48 3.00
N GLY A 417 6.70 6.51 3.51
CA GLY A 417 5.84 5.34 3.52
C GLY A 417 4.36 5.71 3.44
N ILE A 418 3.58 4.84 2.81
CA ILE A 418 2.14 5.03 2.65
C ILE A 418 1.42 3.73 3.01
N TYR A 419 0.43 3.85 3.87
CA TYR A 419 -0.68 2.93 4.03
C TYR A 419 -1.89 3.53 3.32
N ALA A 420 -2.28 2.94 2.19
CA ALA A 420 -3.47 3.32 1.45
C ALA A 420 -4.60 2.37 1.86
N GLU A 421 -5.42 2.81 2.81
CA GLU A 421 -6.47 2.00 3.39
C GLU A 421 -7.63 1.83 2.44
N GLY A 422 -7.81 0.59 2.00
CA GLY A 422 -8.93 0.14 1.20
C GLY A 422 -9.86 -0.77 1.99
N ASN A 423 -10.53 -1.68 1.31
CA ASN A 423 -11.35 -2.72 1.93
C ASN A 423 -10.45 -3.84 2.48
N TYR A 424 -9.79 -3.58 3.62
CA TYR A 424 -8.81 -4.49 4.23
C TYR A 424 -9.45 -5.68 4.96
N SER A 425 -10.74 -5.63 5.25
CA SER A 425 -11.42 -6.60 6.10
C SER A 425 -12.33 -7.58 5.34
N SER A 426 -12.52 -7.36 4.04
CA SER A 426 -13.34 -8.20 3.17
C SER A 426 -12.80 -8.18 1.74
N THR A 427 -13.17 -9.14 0.93
CA THR A 427 -13.04 -9.10 -0.53
C THR A 427 -14.28 -8.47 -1.14
N GLY A 428 -14.20 -8.00 -2.38
CA GLY A 428 -15.35 -7.66 -3.19
C GLY A 428 -15.89 -6.25 -3.07
N GLY A 429 -15.09 -5.31 -2.59
CA GLY A 429 -15.41 -3.90 -2.67
C GLY A 429 -15.28 -3.34 -4.11
N PHE A 430 -15.68 -2.08 -4.28
CA PHE A 430 -15.67 -1.44 -5.60
C PHE A 430 -14.25 -1.31 -6.16
N MET A 431 -13.97 -2.07 -7.23
CA MET A 431 -12.71 -2.06 -7.96
C MET A 431 -11.46 -2.33 -7.10
N ASP A 432 -11.59 -3.13 -6.05
CA ASP A 432 -10.53 -3.42 -5.08
C ASP A 432 -9.23 -3.89 -5.73
N GLU A 433 -9.32 -4.82 -6.69
CA GLU A 433 -8.14 -5.38 -7.36
C GLU A 433 -7.45 -4.33 -8.25
N LEU A 434 -8.21 -3.48 -8.96
CA LEU A 434 -7.64 -2.38 -9.73
C LEU A 434 -6.94 -1.37 -8.83
N LYS A 435 -7.58 -0.98 -7.72
CA LYS A 435 -7.01 -0.03 -6.77
C LYS A 435 -5.76 -0.60 -6.12
N ALA A 436 -5.80 -1.83 -5.63
CA ALA A 436 -4.63 -2.51 -5.06
C ALA A 436 -3.45 -2.55 -6.05
N TYR A 437 -3.73 -2.95 -7.30
CA TYR A 437 -2.73 -3.02 -8.37
C TYR A 437 -2.14 -1.65 -8.70
N ALA A 438 -2.97 -0.63 -8.91
CA ALA A 438 -2.53 0.72 -9.24
C ALA A 438 -1.70 1.34 -8.10
N ILE A 439 -2.17 1.22 -6.86
CA ILE A 439 -1.45 1.68 -5.67
C ILE A 439 -0.08 1.00 -5.57
N ALA A 440 0.01 -0.32 -5.70
CA ALA A 440 1.30 -1.03 -5.62
C ALA A 440 2.30 -0.53 -6.68
N LYS A 441 1.84 -0.30 -7.92
CA LYS A 441 2.69 0.22 -9.00
C LYS A 441 3.16 1.65 -8.75
N LEU A 442 2.26 2.53 -8.30
CA LEU A 442 2.57 3.93 -8.00
C LEU A 442 3.44 4.07 -6.76
N LEU A 443 3.25 3.24 -5.73
CA LEU A 443 4.11 3.24 -4.54
C LEU A 443 5.54 2.76 -4.85
N TRP A 444 5.69 1.88 -5.85
CA TRP A 444 7.01 1.47 -6.32
C TRP A 444 7.67 2.56 -7.16
N ASN A 445 6.92 3.17 -8.10
CA ASN A 445 7.42 4.17 -9.05
C ASN A 445 6.38 5.26 -9.29
N THR A 446 6.55 6.40 -8.64
CA THR A 446 5.64 7.56 -8.76
C THR A 446 5.65 8.24 -10.13
N LYS A 447 6.59 7.86 -11.01
CA LYS A 447 6.65 8.35 -12.39
C LYS A 447 5.92 7.44 -13.38
N ALA A 448 5.34 6.34 -12.89
CA ALA A 448 4.54 5.46 -13.74
C ALA A 448 3.27 6.16 -14.21
N ASP A 449 2.86 5.89 -15.44
CA ASP A 449 1.62 6.44 -16.00
C ASP A 449 0.42 5.69 -15.42
N ALA A 450 -0.35 6.36 -14.56
CA ALA A 450 -1.52 5.79 -13.91
C ALA A 450 -2.62 5.39 -14.92
N GLY A 451 -2.79 6.15 -16.00
CA GLY A 451 -3.70 5.79 -17.09
C GLY A 451 -3.30 4.49 -17.79
N ALA A 452 -2.00 4.34 -18.11
CA ALA A 452 -1.48 3.12 -18.70
C ALA A 452 -1.60 1.91 -17.74
N ILE A 453 -1.40 2.12 -16.42
CA ILE A 453 -1.62 1.08 -15.39
C ILE A 453 -3.08 0.63 -15.38
N ARG A 454 -4.04 1.58 -15.36
CA ARG A 454 -5.48 1.31 -15.41
C ARG A 454 -5.84 0.53 -16.67
N ASP A 455 -5.39 0.99 -17.83
CA ASP A 455 -5.73 0.37 -19.11
C ASP A 455 -5.11 -1.03 -19.26
N ASP A 456 -3.86 -1.25 -18.78
CA ASP A 456 -3.24 -2.59 -18.74
C ASP A 456 -4.04 -3.52 -17.82
N PHE A 457 -4.50 -3.03 -16.65
CA PHE A 457 -5.37 -3.82 -15.77
C PHE A 457 -6.70 -4.17 -16.45
N LEU A 458 -7.43 -3.18 -16.95
CA LEU A 458 -8.73 -3.39 -17.57
C LEU A 458 -8.66 -4.38 -18.74
N ASN A 459 -7.66 -4.23 -19.59
CA ASN A 459 -7.46 -5.14 -20.74
C ASN A 459 -7.05 -6.55 -20.30
N GLY A 460 -6.23 -6.68 -19.27
CA GLY A 460 -5.73 -7.97 -18.84
C GLY A 460 -6.68 -8.72 -17.90
N TYR A 461 -7.43 -7.99 -17.07
CA TYR A 461 -8.35 -8.55 -16.10
C TYR A 461 -9.74 -8.84 -16.69
N PHE A 462 -10.26 -7.94 -17.54
CA PHE A 462 -11.57 -8.05 -18.15
C PHE A 462 -11.56 -8.38 -19.65
N GLY A 463 -10.39 -8.50 -20.29
CA GLY A 463 -10.32 -8.77 -21.72
C GLY A 463 -11.11 -7.74 -22.56
N LYS A 464 -11.96 -8.18 -23.47
CA LYS A 464 -12.80 -7.31 -24.31
C LYS A 464 -13.81 -6.49 -23.50
N ALA A 465 -14.28 -7.01 -22.37
CA ALA A 465 -15.19 -6.33 -21.46
C ALA A 465 -14.53 -5.14 -20.72
N GLY A 466 -13.20 -5.06 -20.70
CA GLY A 466 -12.45 -3.96 -20.06
C GLY A 466 -12.76 -2.60 -20.67
N LYS A 467 -13.10 -2.53 -21.97
CA LYS A 467 -13.41 -1.25 -22.63
C LYS A 467 -14.69 -0.58 -22.10
N PRO A 468 -15.87 -1.25 -22.05
CA PRO A 468 -17.06 -0.67 -21.43
C PRO A 468 -16.87 -0.41 -19.92
N ILE A 469 -16.14 -1.26 -19.17
CA ILE A 469 -15.81 -0.98 -17.76
C ILE A 469 -14.99 0.29 -17.63
N GLY A 470 -13.99 0.52 -18.51
CA GLY A 470 -13.23 1.76 -18.54
C GLY A 470 -14.10 2.99 -18.79
N ARG A 471 -15.07 2.91 -19.73
CA ARG A 471 -16.04 3.98 -19.99
C ARG A 471 -16.95 4.24 -18.80
N PHE A 472 -17.33 3.20 -18.05
CA PHE A 472 -18.08 3.37 -16.80
C PHE A 472 -17.25 4.15 -15.76
N LEU A 473 -15.98 3.82 -15.57
CA LEU A 473 -15.11 4.61 -14.67
C LEU A 473 -14.96 6.05 -15.17
N ASP A 474 -14.74 6.25 -16.46
CA ASP A 474 -14.64 7.59 -17.06
C ASP A 474 -15.93 8.41 -16.91
N LEU A 475 -17.11 7.76 -16.95
CA LEU A 475 -18.41 8.38 -16.72
C LEU A 475 -18.51 8.94 -15.29
N LEU A 476 -18.15 8.13 -14.27
CA LEU A 476 -18.20 8.56 -12.86
C LEU A 476 -17.24 9.74 -12.61
N HIS A 477 -15.97 9.59 -12.99
CA HIS A 477 -14.96 10.65 -12.81
C HIS A 477 -15.26 11.88 -13.65
N GLY A 478 -15.77 11.69 -14.87
CA GLY A 478 -16.20 12.79 -15.76
C GLY A 478 -17.31 13.65 -15.16
N LYS A 479 -18.31 13.01 -14.55
CA LYS A 479 -19.41 13.69 -13.84
C LYS A 479 -18.89 14.51 -12.65
N VAL A 480 -18.02 13.90 -11.85
CA VAL A 480 -17.38 14.57 -10.69
C VAL A 480 -16.59 15.80 -11.13
N ARG A 481 -15.75 15.67 -12.16
CA ARG A 481 -14.95 16.80 -12.68
C ARG A 481 -15.81 17.90 -13.29
N ALA A 482 -16.82 17.53 -14.12
CA ALA A 482 -17.64 18.48 -14.84
C ALA A 482 -18.50 19.36 -13.92
N GLU A 483 -18.97 18.79 -12.82
CA GLU A 483 -19.87 19.48 -11.88
C GLU A 483 -19.19 19.86 -10.57
N ASN A 484 -17.86 19.62 -10.44
CA ASN A 484 -17.07 19.88 -9.23
C ASN A 484 -17.71 19.28 -7.98
N ILE A 485 -18.13 17.99 -8.08
CA ILE A 485 -18.79 17.28 -6.99
C ILE A 485 -17.72 16.81 -5.99
N HIS A 486 -17.88 17.17 -4.73
CA HIS A 486 -17.02 16.74 -3.65
C HIS A 486 -17.66 15.61 -2.86
N GLY A 487 -16.84 14.67 -2.42
CA GLY A 487 -17.25 13.55 -1.58
C GLY A 487 -16.14 13.04 -0.68
N ASP A 488 -16.52 12.19 0.24
CA ASP A 488 -15.61 11.63 1.24
C ASP A 488 -15.86 10.13 1.45
N ILE A 489 -15.16 9.57 2.42
CA ILE A 489 -15.21 8.14 2.73
C ILE A 489 -16.51 7.68 3.43
N TRP A 490 -17.46 8.58 3.67
CA TRP A 490 -18.76 8.29 4.30
C TRP A 490 -19.96 8.57 3.40
N ASP A 491 -19.75 8.89 2.12
CA ASP A 491 -20.82 9.17 1.18
C ASP A 491 -21.83 8.03 1.07
N THR A 492 -23.06 8.39 0.72
CA THR A 492 -24.19 7.48 0.61
C THR A 492 -24.59 7.22 -0.83
N VAL A 493 -25.49 6.27 -1.05
CA VAL A 493 -26.06 5.97 -2.37
C VAL A 493 -26.78 7.14 -3.03
N ASP A 494 -27.04 8.23 -2.31
CA ASP A 494 -27.68 9.46 -2.81
C ASP A 494 -26.67 10.51 -3.28
N ALA A 495 -25.38 10.16 -3.39
CA ALA A 495 -24.33 11.03 -3.89
C ALA A 495 -24.70 11.63 -5.28
N GLN A 496 -24.44 12.94 -5.46
CA GLN A 496 -24.89 13.71 -6.63
C GLN A 496 -24.40 13.13 -7.96
N PHE A 497 -23.20 12.55 -8.00
CA PHE A 497 -22.66 11.97 -9.23
C PHE A 497 -23.41 10.72 -9.69
N LEU A 498 -24.17 10.06 -8.80
CA LEU A 498 -25.03 8.90 -9.11
C LEU A 498 -26.41 9.35 -9.58
N SER A 499 -26.45 10.32 -10.54
CA SER A 499 -27.70 10.79 -11.10
C SER A 499 -28.44 9.67 -11.88
N PRO A 500 -29.77 9.80 -12.14
CA PRO A 500 -30.51 8.82 -12.92
C PRO A 500 -29.89 8.53 -14.29
N GLU A 501 -29.35 9.56 -14.95
CA GLU A 501 -28.71 9.43 -16.27
C GLU A 501 -27.39 8.65 -16.17
N VAL A 502 -26.58 8.93 -15.14
CA VAL A 502 -25.34 8.18 -14.89
C VAL A 502 -25.66 6.72 -14.58
N MET A 503 -26.67 6.46 -13.74
CA MET A 503 -27.09 5.09 -13.42
C MET A 503 -27.58 4.34 -14.66
N ALA A 504 -28.41 4.97 -15.52
CA ALA A 504 -28.92 4.35 -16.74
C ALA A 504 -27.80 4.05 -17.76
N GLU A 505 -26.85 4.97 -17.95
CA GLU A 505 -25.70 4.73 -18.83
C GLU A 505 -24.76 3.65 -18.25
N SER A 506 -24.58 3.62 -16.93
CA SER A 506 -23.80 2.58 -16.26
C SER A 506 -24.38 1.18 -16.51
N GLU A 507 -25.71 1.01 -16.39
CA GLU A 507 -26.39 -0.25 -16.71
C GLU A 507 -26.12 -0.68 -18.16
N ARG A 508 -26.28 0.26 -19.10
CA ARG A 508 -26.01 -0.01 -20.52
C ARG A 508 -24.56 -0.46 -20.76
N LEU A 509 -23.60 0.14 -20.05
CA LEU A 509 -22.19 -0.20 -20.15
C LEU A 509 -21.90 -1.60 -19.57
N PHE A 510 -22.54 -1.97 -18.47
CA PHE A 510 -22.41 -3.33 -17.92
C PHE A 510 -23.09 -4.38 -18.81
N ASP A 511 -24.26 -4.08 -19.41
CA ASP A 511 -24.87 -4.97 -20.40
C ASP A 511 -23.97 -5.19 -21.64
N GLU A 512 -23.24 -4.16 -22.06
CA GLU A 512 -22.23 -4.25 -23.11
C GLU A 512 -21.03 -5.09 -22.65
N ALA A 513 -20.55 -4.91 -21.40
CA ALA A 513 -19.45 -5.66 -20.84
C ALA A 513 -19.77 -7.16 -20.72
N GLU A 514 -20.93 -7.51 -20.22
CA GLU A 514 -21.38 -8.91 -20.11
C GLU A 514 -21.46 -9.60 -21.48
N LYS A 515 -21.94 -8.90 -22.51
CA LYS A 515 -21.98 -9.42 -23.88
C LYS A 515 -20.62 -9.62 -24.52
N LEU A 516 -19.62 -8.81 -24.11
CA LEU A 516 -18.24 -8.88 -24.60
C LEU A 516 -17.36 -9.84 -23.80
N ALA A 517 -17.82 -10.32 -22.66
CA ALA A 517 -17.14 -11.32 -21.86
C ALA A 517 -17.21 -12.67 -22.58
N ASP A 518 -16.13 -13.05 -23.24
CA ASP A 518 -16.01 -14.27 -24.04
C ASP A 518 -15.43 -15.49 -23.27
N ASP A 519 -15.18 -15.30 -21.98
CA ASP A 519 -14.68 -16.29 -21.04
C ASP A 519 -15.55 -16.28 -19.78
N PRO A 520 -15.97 -17.45 -19.24
CA PRO A 520 -16.81 -17.53 -18.04
C PRO A 520 -16.22 -16.81 -16.83
N ASP A 521 -14.89 -16.89 -16.62
CA ASP A 521 -14.23 -16.22 -15.51
C ASP A 521 -14.24 -14.70 -15.70
N VAL A 522 -14.17 -14.22 -16.95
CA VAL A 522 -14.33 -12.79 -17.26
C VAL A 522 -15.75 -12.33 -16.98
N LEU A 523 -16.75 -13.11 -17.37
CA LEU A 523 -18.17 -12.81 -17.11
C LEU A 523 -18.45 -12.74 -15.61
N GLU A 524 -17.89 -13.66 -14.82
CA GLU A 524 -18.00 -13.63 -13.36
C GLU A 524 -17.42 -12.33 -12.78
N ARG A 525 -16.22 -11.92 -13.21
CA ARG A 525 -15.60 -10.65 -12.78
C ARG A 525 -16.41 -9.42 -13.17
N VAL A 526 -17.03 -9.42 -14.36
CA VAL A 526 -17.92 -8.32 -14.79
C VAL A 526 -19.15 -8.25 -13.88
N LYS A 527 -19.80 -9.39 -13.59
CA LYS A 527 -20.96 -9.47 -12.68
C LYS A 527 -20.61 -9.03 -11.27
N HIS A 528 -19.45 -9.49 -10.76
CA HIS A 528 -18.92 -9.02 -9.49
C HIS A 528 -18.82 -7.50 -9.43
N THR A 529 -18.21 -6.88 -10.45
CA THR A 529 -18.09 -5.41 -10.51
C THR A 529 -19.45 -4.71 -10.60
N ARG A 530 -20.43 -5.34 -11.29
CA ARG A 530 -21.81 -4.84 -11.40
C ARG A 530 -22.54 -4.78 -10.06
N LEU A 531 -22.17 -5.60 -9.06
CA LEU A 531 -22.76 -5.57 -7.72
C LEU A 531 -22.72 -4.17 -7.10
N SER A 532 -21.78 -3.32 -7.50
CA SER A 532 -21.73 -1.91 -7.07
C SER A 532 -22.96 -1.11 -7.51
N LEU A 533 -23.47 -1.33 -8.72
CA LEU A 533 -24.69 -0.69 -9.21
C LEU A 533 -25.95 -1.30 -8.56
N GLU A 534 -25.99 -2.63 -8.45
CA GLU A 534 -27.10 -3.32 -7.78
C GLU A 534 -27.22 -2.88 -6.32
N TYR A 535 -26.08 -2.69 -5.64
CA TYR A 535 -26.03 -2.11 -4.29
C TYR A 535 -26.71 -0.72 -4.24
N VAL A 536 -26.35 0.18 -5.13
CA VAL A 536 -26.95 1.53 -5.17
C VAL A 536 -28.45 1.45 -5.38
N LYS A 537 -28.90 0.61 -6.31
CA LYS A 537 -30.33 0.44 -6.64
C LYS A 537 -31.11 -0.13 -5.47
N ILE A 538 -30.64 -1.24 -4.89
CA ILE A 538 -31.37 -1.91 -3.81
C ILE A 538 -31.43 -1.05 -2.55
N ILE A 539 -30.35 -0.33 -2.19
CA ILE A 539 -30.37 0.51 -1.00
C ILE A 539 -31.24 1.76 -1.18
N ARG A 540 -31.25 2.38 -2.38
CA ARG A 540 -32.22 3.45 -2.70
C ARG A 540 -33.66 2.95 -2.61
N GLU A 541 -33.94 1.74 -3.07
CA GLU A 541 -35.27 1.13 -2.96
C GLU A 541 -35.64 0.87 -1.50
N VAL A 542 -34.73 0.31 -0.70
CA VAL A 542 -34.91 0.10 0.74
C VAL A 542 -35.23 1.42 1.45
N ASN A 543 -34.51 2.48 1.16
CA ASN A 543 -34.73 3.80 1.75
C ASN A 543 -36.13 4.35 1.39
N LYS A 544 -36.50 4.28 0.10
CA LYS A 544 -37.80 4.75 -0.41
C LYS A 544 -38.96 3.95 0.17
N VAL A 545 -38.92 2.62 0.01
CA VAL A 545 -40.02 1.72 0.41
C VAL A 545 -40.12 1.61 1.93
N GLY A 546 -39.00 1.62 2.63
CA GLY A 546 -38.98 1.63 4.10
C GLY A 546 -39.66 2.85 4.69
N ALA A 547 -39.53 4.02 4.03
CA ALA A 547 -40.14 5.27 4.50
C ALA A 547 -41.66 5.33 4.26
N SER A 548 -42.18 4.83 3.11
CA SER A 548 -43.56 5.10 2.67
C SER A 548 -44.23 3.96 1.90
N GLY A 549 -43.60 2.77 1.80
CA GLY A 549 -44.12 1.64 1.04
C GLY A 549 -45.26 0.90 1.75
N THR A 550 -46.10 0.23 0.94
CA THR A 550 -47.13 -0.71 1.47
C THR A 550 -46.48 -1.96 2.07
N PRO A 551 -47.20 -2.73 2.91
CA PRO A 551 -46.69 -4.02 3.42
C PRO A 551 -46.21 -4.97 2.30
N GLU A 552 -46.91 -5.01 1.18
CA GLU A 552 -46.57 -5.85 0.03
C GLU A 552 -45.28 -5.39 -0.65
N GLU A 553 -45.10 -4.06 -0.82
CA GLU A 553 -43.87 -3.46 -1.36
C GLU A 553 -42.69 -3.72 -0.43
N LYS A 554 -42.88 -3.57 0.89
CA LYS A 554 -41.84 -3.84 1.91
C LYS A 554 -41.42 -5.31 1.87
N ALA A 555 -42.38 -6.26 1.80
CA ALA A 555 -42.06 -7.68 1.69
C ALA A 555 -41.32 -8.03 0.39
N ALA A 556 -41.74 -7.45 -0.74
CA ALA A 556 -41.07 -7.65 -2.02
C ALA A 556 -39.63 -7.09 -2.02
N THR A 557 -39.43 -5.89 -1.46
CA THR A 557 -38.09 -5.26 -1.36
C THR A 557 -37.19 -6.05 -0.40
N LEU A 558 -37.72 -6.55 0.72
CA LEU A 558 -36.98 -7.41 1.64
C LEU A 558 -36.47 -8.68 0.97
N ASN A 559 -37.29 -9.33 0.13
CA ASN A 559 -36.88 -10.52 -0.62
C ASN A 559 -35.77 -10.20 -1.64
N ARG A 560 -35.82 -9.05 -2.31
CA ARG A 560 -34.77 -8.61 -3.23
C ARG A 560 -33.47 -8.29 -2.49
N LEU A 561 -33.56 -7.60 -1.35
CA LEU A 561 -32.41 -7.32 -0.50
C LEU A 561 -31.73 -8.60 -0.03
N GLU A 562 -32.53 -9.59 0.38
CA GLU A 562 -31.99 -10.90 0.80
C GLU A 562 -31.33 -11.65 -0.37
N ALA A 563 -31.90 -11.60 -1.57
CA ALA A 563 -31.31 -12.18 -2.77
C ALA A 563 -29.95 -11.53 -3.10
N PHE A 564 -29.89 -10.19 -3.07
CA PHE A 564 -28.65 -9.43 -3.26
C PHE A 564 -27.57 -9.81 -2.23
N VAL A 565 -27.94 -9.90 -0.95
CA VAL A 565 -26.98 -10.29 0.10
C VAL A 565 -26.46 -11.72 -0.10
N ARG A 566 -27.31 -12.66 -0.51
CA ARG A 566 -26.89 -14.03 -0.87
C ARG A 566 -25.91 -14.05 -2.06
N GLU A 567 -26.12 -13.18 -3.04
CA GLU A 567 -25.21 -13.04 -4.17
C GLU A 567 -23.85 -12.53 -3.70
N CYS A 568 -23.81 -11.49 -2.87
CA CYS A 568 -22.56 -11.01 -2.27
C CYS A 568 -21.85 -12.09 -1.44
N GLU A 569 -22.59 -12.91 -0.67
CA GLU A 569 -22.01 -14.03 0.09
C GLU A 569 -21.45 -15.12 -0.82
N ALA A 570 -22.16 -15.45 -1.90
CA ALA A 570 -21.70 -16.43 -2.89
C ALA A 570 -20.42 -15.98 -3.61
N ASP A 571 -20.27 -14.67 -3.80
CA ASP A 571 -19.08 -14.02 -4.36
C ASP A 571 -17.91 -13.95 -3.35
N GLY A 572 -18.12 -14.38 -2.11
CA GLY A 572 -17.09 -14.48 -1.07
C GLY A 572 -16.92 -13.23 -0.21
N MET A 573 -17.84 -12.27 -0.29
CA MET A 573 -17.81 -11.09 0.59
C MET A 573 -18.15 -11.49 2.03
N MET A 574 -17.40 -10.92 2.99
CA MET A 574 -17.64 -11.11 4.41
C MET A 574 -18.28 -9.88 5.06
N GLN A 575 -18.02 -8.70 4.53
CA GLN A 575 -18.47 -7.41 5.04
C GLN A 575 -18.87 -6.48 3.90
N LEU A 576 -19.93 -5.71 4.09
CA LEU A 576 -20.32 -4.58 3.23
C LEU A 576 -20.00 -3.22 3.88
N LYS A 577 -19.57 -3.24 5.13
CA LYS A 577 -19.20 -2.10 5.96
C LYS A 577 -18.10 -2.53 6.92
N GLU A 578 -17.16 -1.64 7.19
CA GLU A 578 -16.09 -1.90 8.13
C GLU A 578 -16.60 -2.40 9.49
N GLY A 579 -15.96 -3.47 9.98
CA GLY A 579 -16.28 -4.06 11.29
C GLY A 579 -17.68 -4.66 11.44
N CYS A 580 -18.42 -4.80 10.34
CA CYS A 580 -19.80 -5.31 10.36
C CYS A 580 -19.95 -6.49 9.42
N SER A 581 -20.34 -7.67 9.92
CA SER A 581 -20.59 -8.82 9.06
C SER A 581 -21.71 -8.54 8.06
N ILE A 582 -21.66 -9.20 6.90
CA ILE A 582 -22.67 -9.01 5.85
C ILE A 582 -24.08 -9.25 6.36
N ARG A 583 -24.30 -10.24 7.23
CA ARG A 583 -25.61 -10.51 7.85
C ARG A 583 -26.06 -9.46 8.85
N ALA A 584 -25.15 -8.93 9.66
CA ALA A 584 -25.47 -7.82 10.56
C ALA A 584 -25.84 -6.57 9.75
N ARG A 585 -25.14 -6.31 8.62
CA ARG A 585 -25.48 -5.20 7.72
C ARG A 585 -26.83 -5.41 7.02
N PHE A 586 -27.14 -6.64 6.62
CA PHE A 586 -28.48 -6.98 6.12
C PHE A 586 -29.57 -6.63 7.13
N GLU A 587 -29.41 -6.99 8.40
CA GLU A 587 -30.39 -6.69 9.44
C GLU A 587 -30.56 -5.16 9.64
N GLU A 588 -29.49 -4.36 9.56
CA GLU A 588 -29.59 -2.89 9.59
C GLU A 588 -30.47 -2.39 8.42
N PHE A 589 -30.26 -2.89 7.19
CA PHE A 589 -31.02 -2.49 6.01
C PHE A 589 -32.47 -3.02 6.01
N ALA A 590 -32.69 -4.20 6.56
CA ALA A 590 -34.02 -4.82 6.62
C ALA A 590 -34.96 -4.19 7.67
N GLN A 591 -34.39 -3.50 8.68
CA GLN A 591 -35.18 -2.93 9.79
C GLN A 591 -36.31 -1.99 9.33
N PRO A 592 -36.10 -1.03 8.40
CA PRO A 592 -37.20 -0.16 7.93
C PRO A 592 -38.29 -0.90 7.17
N LEU A 593 -37.96 -2.03 6.53
CA LEU A 593 -38.89 -2.84 5.75
C LEU A 593 -39.76 -3.76 6.62
N ARG A 594 -39.36 -4.02 7.88
CA ARG A 594 -40.10 -4.87 8.82
C ARG A 594 -41.02 -4.06 9.75
N LYS A 595 -40.89 -2.74 9.74
CA LYS A 595 -41.78 -1.80 10.45
C LYS A 595 -42.96 -1.41 9.57
#